data_2da96ee938d453c58a02214804c826b5
#
_entry.id   2da96ee938d453c58a02214804c826b5
#
_cell.length_a   1.000
_cell.length_b   1.000
_cell.length_c   1.000
_cell.angle_alpha   90.00
_cell.angle_beta   90.00
_cell.angle_gamma   90.00
#
_symmetry.space_group_name_H-M   'P 1'
#
loop_
_entity.id
_entity.type
_entity.pdbx_description
1 polymer ?
#
loop_
_entity_poly.entity_id
_entity_poly.type
_entity_poly.pdbx_seq_one_letter_code
_entity_poly.pdbx_strand_id
1 'polypeptide(L)'
;AFKVENADVTSGSAKVTVPTLPEAYDAEYAVEGLTNVSVENGTLKYNATGVKPGQYTLNVTDKSSKYVPFSTSFTLTTDNVVAAYNNDVKAPALVAAKDVQADDFANFVKNIQKVSVNGKEYAASGKGAVKLINADGTLVTTADALKAEGTYNIVVTATGYNKTLEFTYTNKSDTTATKPSDATAATKPAATTTATKPAVKPVKKVTVKKQTAKVKAGKKKLTVTWKKDKNVSGYQIKIATKKNFKGAKTYT
;
A
#
# COMPACT_ATOMS: atom_id res chain seq x y z
N ALA A 1 -30.91 -3.09 18.02
CA ALA A 1 -29.56 -2.45 17.99
C ALA A 1 -29.41 -1.65 16.70
N PHE A 2 -28.78 -0.48 16.77
CA PHE A 2 -28.46 0.34 15.59
C PHE A 2 -27.30 -0.32 14.82
N LYS A 3 -27.52 -0.59 13.53
CA LYS A 3 -26.53 -1.28 12.68
C LYS A 3 -26.66 -0.83 11.23
N VAL A 4 -25.52 -0.65 10.56
CA VAL A 4 -25.43 -0.52 9.11
C VAL A 4 -24.73 -1.76 8.57
N GLU A 5 -25.27 -2.38 7.52
CA GLU A 5 -24.64 -3.49 6.84
C GLU A 5 -23.51 -2.97 5.92
N ASN A 6 -22.48 -3.78 5.73
CA ASN A 6 -21.43 -3.45 4.75
C ASN A 6 -22.01 -3.44 3.34
N ALA A 7 -21.48 -2.57 2.48
CA ALA A 7 -21.95 -2.43 1.11
C ALA A 7 -20.77 -2.19 0.15
N ASP A 8 -20.97 -2.42 -1.15
CA ASP A 8 -20.01 -2.04 -2.17
C ASP A 8 -19.93 -0.51 -2.31
N VAL A 9 -18.74 0.03 -2.51
CA VAL A 9 -18.51 1.49 -2.62
C VAL A 9 -19.29 2.15 -3.73
N THR A 10 -19.66 1.39 -4.76
CA THR A 10 -20.39 1.89 -5.93
C THR A 10 -21.90 1.84 -5.77
N SER A 11 -22.43 1.21 -4.69
CA SER A 11 -23.87 0.99 -4.51
C SER A 11 -24.66 2.26 -4.22
N GLY A 12 -24.03 3.28 -3.63
CA GLY A 12 -24.72 4.50 -3.18
C GLY A 12 -25.74 4.27 -2.07
N SER A 13 -25.79 3.06 -1.51
CA SER A 13 -26.72 2.69 -0.45
C SER A 13 -26.20 1.53 0.40
N ALA A 14 -26.69 1.49 1.65
CA ALA A 14 -26.46 0.36 2.58
C ALA A 14 -27.71 0.13 3.42
N LYS A 15 -27.98 -1.11 3.78
CA LYS A 15 -29.11 -1.44 4.66
C LYS A 15 -28.84 -1.00 6.10
N VAL A 16 -29.82 -0.36 6.71
CA VAL A 16 -29.75 0.13 8.09
C VAL A 16 -30.86 -0.47 8.93
N THR A 17 -30.49 -0.95 10.10
CA THR A 17 -31.43 -1.25 11.16
C THR A 17 -31.42 -0.09 12.16
N VAL A 18 -32.48 0.71 12.20
CA VAL A 18 -32.63 1.81 13.16
C VAL A 18 -33.44 1.30 14.32
N PRO A 19 -33.05 1.58 15.58
CA PRO A 19 -33.93 1.29 16.74
C PRO A 19 -35.20 2.16 16.67
N THR A 20 -36.24 1.76 17.37
CA THR A 20 -37.40 2.62 17.55
C THR A 20 -36.97 3.89 18.28
N LEU A 21 -37.08 5.01 17.61
CA LEU A 21 -36.78 6.33 18.16
C LEU A 21 -38.07 6.92 18.82
N PRO A 22 -37.94 7.78 19.84
CA PRO A 22 -39.06 8.54 20.35
C PRO A 22 -39.74 9.35 19.24
N GLU A 23 -41.04 9.51 19.29
CA GLU A 23 -41.82 10.25 18.27
C GLU A 23 -41.31 11.69 18.06
N ALA A 24 -40.79 12.31 19.11
CA ALA A 24 -40.23 13.67 19.05
C ALA A 24 -38.76 13.73 18.61
N TYR A 25 -38.15 12.60 18.25
CA TYR A 25 -36.76 12.57 17.78
C TYR A 25 -36.67 13.01 16.31
N ASP A 26 -36.11 14.22 16.06
CA ASP A 26 -35.88 14.72 14.71
C ASP A 26 -34.44 14.35 14.26
N ALA A 27 -34.37 13.19 13.61
CA ALA A 27 -33.06 12.60 13.23
C ALA A 27 -32.37 13.36 12.14
N GLU A 28 -31.10 13.66 12.36
CA GLU A 28 -30.13 14.10 11.35
C GLU A 28 -29.05 13.03 11.18
N TYR A 29 -28.71 12.72 9.93
CA TYR A 29 -27.78 11.66 9.57
C TYR A 29 -26.53 12.25 8.90
N ALA A 30 -25.36 11.88 9.37
CA ALA A 30 -24.09 12.31 8.77
C ALA A 30 -23.08 11.16 8.75
N VAL A 31 -22.31 11.08 7.68
CA VAL A 31 -21.16 10.18 7.55
C VAL A 31 -19.99 11.01 7.05
N GLU A 32 -18.89 11.06 7.81
CA GLU A 32 -17.70 11.77 7.38
C GLU A 32 -17.15 11.15 6.08
N GLY A 33 -16.89 11.98 5.09
CA GLY A 33 -16.40 11.56 3.77
C GLY A 33 -17.49 11.13 2.79
N LEU A 34 -18.78 11.15 3.17
CA LEU A 34 -19.89 10.93 2.26
C LEU A 34 -20.75 12.19 2.15
N THR A 35 -21.36 12.39 0.98
CA THR A 35 -22.27 13.51 0.70
C THR A 35 -23.68 13.00 0.36
N ASN A 36 -24.68 13.88 0.49
CA ASN A 36 -26.10 13.56 0.27
C ASN A 36 -26.57 12.36 1.11
N VAL A 37 -26.18 12.37 2.40
CA VAL A 37 -26.51 11.30 3.34
C VAL A 37 -27.97 11.43 3.79
N SER A 38 -28.76 10.38 3.63
CA SER A 38 -30.10 10.24 4.21
C SER A 38 -30.37 8.80 4.62
N VAL A 39 -31.32 8.61 5.54
CA VAL A 39 -31.82 7.28 5.91
C VAL A 39 -33.34 7.25 5.70
N GLU A 40 -33.78 6.41 4.77
CA GLU A 40 -35.17 6.26 4.40
C GLU A 40 -35.54 4.78 4.31
N ASN A 41 -36.64 4.39 4.94
CA ASN A 41 -37.15 3.02 4.88
C ASN A 41 -36.08 1.94 5.16
N GLY A 42 -35.24 2.16 6.19
CA GLY A 42 -34.20 1.21 6.56
C GLY A 42 -33.02 1.17 5.57
N THR A 43 -32.87 2.20 4.75
CA THR A 43 -31.79 2.30 3.78
C THR A 43 -31.03 3.62 3.97
N LEU A 44 -29.72 3.53 4.22
CA LEU A 44 -28.78 4.65 4.12
C LEU A 44 -28.52 4.91 2.63
N LYS A 45 -28.70 6.14 2.19
CA LYS A 45 -28.37 6.60 0.84
C LYS A 45 -27.26 7.63 0.90
N TYR A 46 -26.39 7.65 -0.09
CA TYR A 46 -25.27 8.58 -0.23
C TYR A 46 -24.82 8.71 -1.68
N ASN A 47 -24.07 9.78 -2.00
CA ASN A 47 -23.43 9.90 -3.32
C ASN A 47 -22.20 8.99 -3.35
N ALA A 48 -22.17 8.00 -4.26
CA ALA A 48 -21.07 7.05 -4.41
C ALA A 48 -19.86 7.60 -5.20
N THR A 49 -20.00 8.78 -5.84
CA THR A 49 -18.94 9.33 -6.69
C THR A 49 -17.69 9.66 -5.89
N GLY A 50 -16.57 9.01 -6.25
CA GLY A 50 -15.27 9.24 -5.59
C GLY A 50 -15.14 8.63 -4.19
N VAL A 51 -16.13 7.88 -3.73
CA VAL A 51 -16.08 7.18 -2.44
C VAL A 51 -15.01 6.10 -2.49
N LYS A 52 -14.20 6.01 -1.45
CA LYS A 52 -13.12 5.04 -1.33
C LYS A 52 -13.51 3.87 -0.41
N PRO A 53 -13.00 2.64 -0.64
CA PRO A 53 -13.19 1.54 0.29
C PRO A 53 -12.58 1.84 1.66
N GLY A 54 -13.25 1.39 2.73
CA GLY A 54 -12.77 1.63 4.09
C GLY A 54 -13.88 1.60 5.13
N GLN A 55 -13.51 1.90 6.37
CA GLN A 55 -14.45 2.02 7.47
C GLN A 55 -15.06 3.43 7.54
N TYR A 56 -16.37 3.48 7.72
CA TYR A 56 -17.16 4.69 7.87
C TYR A 56 -17.97 4.63 9.16
N THR A 57 -18.36 5.80 9.67
CA THR A 57 -19.23 5.90 10.85
C THR A 57 -20.45 6.74 10.51
N LEU A 58 -21.64 6.14 10.62
CA LEU A 58 -22.91 6.86 10.57
C LEU A 58 -23.19 7.46 11.94
N ASN A 59 -23.25 8.78 11.99
CA ASN A 59 -23.64 9.54 13.16
C ASN A 59 -25.12 9.92 13.02
N VAL A 60 -25.86 9.79 14.12
CA VAL A 60 -27.25 10.17 14.21
C VAL A 60 -27.40 11.16 15.36
N THR A 61 -27.88 12.34 15.06
CA THR A 61 -28.11 13.42 16.02
C THR A 61 -29.56 13.84 16.00
N ASP A 62 -30.05 14.35 17.12
CA ASP A 62 -31.33 14.97 17.20
C ASP A 62 -31.20 16.47 16.97
N LYS A 63 -31.86 17.01 15.94
CA LYS A 63 -31.85 18.45 15.63
C LYS A 63 -32.33 19.34 16.76
N SER A 64 -33.26 18.82 17.57
CA SER A 64 -33.76 19.54 18.73
C SER A 64 -32.76 19.54 19.91
N SER A 65 -31.71 18.76 19.84
CA SER A 65 -30.71 18.57 20.91
C SER A 65 -31.25 18.08 22.23
N LYS A 66 -32.45 17.49 22.24
CA LYS A 66 -33.09 16.93 23.43
C LYS A 66 -32.64 15.52 23.76
N TYR A 67 -32.12 14.80 22.76
CA TYR A 67 -31.71 13.41 22.88
C TYR A 67 -30.23 13.23 22.62
N VAL A 68 -29.64 12.22 23.25
CA VAL A 68 -28.21 11.91 23.10
C VAL A 68 -27.93 11.37 21.69
N PRO A 69 -26.88 11.87 21.01
CA PRO A 69 -26.46 11.33 19.73
C PRO A 69 -25.92 9.90 19.88
N PHE A 70 -26.02 9.13 18.81
CA PHE A 70 -25.45 7.79 18.74
C PHE A 70 -24.82 7.53 17.37
N SER A 71 -23.96 6.53 17.28
CA SER A 71 -23.26 6.20 16.04
C SER A 71 -23.07 4.70 15.86
N THR A 72 -22.81 4.29 14.63
CA THR A 72 -22.40 2.93 14.29
C THR A 72 -21.42 2.94 13.13
N SER A 73 -20.44 2.02 13.17
CA SER A 73 -19.48 1.86 12.09
C SER A 73 -19.94 0.79 11.10
N PHE A 74 -19.58 0.98 9.83
CA PHE A 74 -19.80 0.05 8.74
C PHE A 74 -18.63 0.12 7.76
N THR A 75 -18.54 -0.84 6.84
CA THR A 75 -17.46 -0.86 5.86
C THR A 75 -18.03 -0.75 4.45
N LEU A 76 -17.49 0.17 3.66
CA LEU A 76 -17.68 0.17 2.22
C LEU A 76 -16.57 -0.63 1.57
N THR A 77 -16.95 -1.57 0.71
CA THR A 77 -16.05 -2.60 0.20
C THR A 77 -15.88 -2.53 -1.31
N THR A 78 -14.81 -3.13 -1.82
CA THR A 78 -14.58 -3.34 -3.25
C THR A 78 -13.93 -4.69 -3.52
N ASP A 79 -14.20 -5.26 -4.69
CA ASP A 79 -13.50 -6.44 -5.23
C ASP A 79 -12.31 -6.06 -6.13
N ASN A 80 -12.06 -4.76 -6.32
CA ASN A 80 -10.95 -4.31 -7.15
C ASN A 80 -9.60 -4.64 -6.53
N VAL A 81 -8.67 -5.13 -7.36
CA VAL A 81 -7.27 -5.32 -6.99
C VAL A 81 -6.52 -4.03 -7.28
N VAL A 82 -6.13 -3.31 -6.24
CA VAL A 82 -5.51 -1.98 -6.37
C VAL A 82 -4.01 -1.96 -6.07
N ALA A 83 -3.47 -3.06 -5.55
CA ALA A 83 -2.07 -3.17 -5.20
C ALA A 83 -1.43 -4.42 -5.83
N ALA A 84 -0.15 -4.31 -6.13
CA ALA A 84 0.73 -5.39 -6.57
C ALA A 84 2.03 -5.35 -5.77
N TYR A 85 2.79 -6.43 -5.80
CA TYR A 85 4.13 -6.48 -5.20
C TYR A 85 5.21 -6.26 -6.24
N ASN A 86 6.10 -5.30 -5.97
CA ASN A 86 7.31 -5.09 -6.74
C ASN A 86 8.49 -5.77 -6.03
N ASN A 87 8.96 -6.87 -6.61
CA ASN A 87 10.11 -7.62 -6.11
C ASN A 87 11.44 -6.97 -6.54
N ASP A 88 11.62 -5.68 -6.30
CA ASP A 88 12.94 -5.05 -6.41
C ASP A 88 13.77 -5.45 -5.17
N VAL A 89 14.85 -6.20 -5.39
CA VAL A 89 15.72 -6.72 -4.30
C VAL A 89 16.26 -5.61 -3.40
N LYS A 90 16.37 -4.38 -3.90
CA LYS A 90 16.90 -3.23 -3.15
C LYS A 90 15.83 -2.44 -2.40
N ALA A 91 14.60 -2.49 -2.85
CA ALA A 91 13.48 -1.78 -2.25
C ALA A 91 12.18 -2.55 -2.47
N PRO A 92 11.99 -3.70 -1.78
CA PRO A 92 10.77 -4.47 -1.90
C PRO A 92 9.60 -3.63 -1.41
N ALA A 93 8.57 -3.51 -2.24
CA ALA A 93 7.45 -2.62 -1.94
C ALA A 93 6.14 -3.12 -2.56
N LEU A 94 5.03 -2.76 -1.93
CA LEU A 94 3.74 -2.71 -2.61
C LEU A 94 3.73 -1.50 -3.55
N VAL A 95 3.12 -1.65 -4.69
CA VAL A 95 2.94 -0.62 -5.72
C VAL A 95 1.50 -0.63 -6.21
N ALA A 96 1.07 0.43 -6.86
CA ALA A 96 -0.22 0.43 -7.54
C ALA A 96 -0.26 -0.71 -8.57
N ALA A 97 -1.38 -1.43 -8.62
CA ALA A 97 -1.62 -2.39 -9.69
C ALA A 97 -1.73 -1.66 -11.04
N LYS A 98 -1.65 -2.42 -12.14
CA LYS A 98 -1.76 -1.84 -13.48
C LYS A 98 -3.05 -1.02 -13.62
N ASP A 99 -2.95 0.16 -14.19
CA ASP A 99 -4.06 1.09 -14.47
C ASP A 99 -4.80 1.63 -13.21
N VAL A 100 -4.23 1.43 -12.02
CA VAL A 100 -4.77 1.94 -10.75
C VAL A 100 -4.21 3.32 -10.44
N GLN A 101 -5.08 4.24 -10.02
CA GLN A 101 -4.69 5.59 -9.62
C GLN A 101 -3.89 5.57 -8.31
N ALA A 102 -2.94 6.52 -8.19
CA ALA A 102 -2.08 6.62 -7.00
C ALA A 102 -2.88 6.78 -5.69
N ASP A 103 -4.00 7.49 -5.75
CA ASP A 103 -4.86 7.73 -4.58
C ASP A 103 -5.60 6.46 -4.13
N ASP A 104 -5.97 5.55 -5.06
CA ASP A 104 -6.58 4.27 -4.74
C ASP A 104 -5.58 3.33 -4.06
N PHE A 105 -4.35 3.31 -4.58
CA PHE A 105 -3.25 2.58 -3.93
C PHE A 105 -2.92 3.14 -2.54
N ALA A 106 -2.82 4.47 -2.41
CA ALA A 106 -2.56 5.11 -1.12
C ALA A 106 -3.67 4.79 -0.10
N ASN A 107 -4.94 4.77 -0.55
CA ASN A 107 -6.06 4.37 0.28
C ASN A 107 -5.96 2.90 0.73
N PHE A 108 -5.55 1.98 -0.16
CA PHE A 108 -5.30 0.58 0.21
C PHE A 108 -4.23 0.49 1.31
N VAL A 109 -3.08 1.13 1.13
CA VAL A 109 -1.97 1.10 2.10
C VAL A 109 -2.39 1.69 3.45
N LYS A 110 -3.15 2.79 3.44
CA LYS A 110 -3.71 3.41 4.66
C LYS A 110 -4.64 2.47 5.43
N ASN A 111 -5.37 1.64 4.72
CA ASN A 111 -6.38 0.73 5.29
C ASN A 111 -5.83 -0.67 5.59
N ILE A 112 -4.53 -0.93 5.46
CA ILE A 112 -3.94 -2.22 5.85
C ILE A 112 -4.25 -2.49 7.32
N GLN A 113 -4.99 -3.58 7.55
CA GLN A 113 -5.41 -4.01 8.88
C GLN A 113 -4.42 -4.99 9.49
N LYS A 114 -3.95 -5.94 8.69
CA LYS A 114 -3.01 -6.97 9.13
C LYS A 114 -2.13 -7.45 7.97
N VAL A 115 -0.95 -7.93 8.35
CA VAL A 115 -0.01 -8.61 7.47
C VAL A 115 0.29 -9.98 8.06
N SER A 116 0.07 -11.05 7.31
CA SER A 116 0.51 -12.39 7.68
C SER A 116 1.86 -12.68 7.05
N VAL A 117 2.79 -13.24 7.85
CA VAL A 117 4.10 -13.70 7.39
C VAL A 117 4.23 -15.17 7.73
N ASN A 118 4.33 -16.04 6.74
CA ASN A 118 4.35 -17.49 6.90
C ASN A 118 3.21 -18.01 7.81
N GLY A 119 2.01 -17.44 7.67
CA GLY A 119 0.83 -17.80 8.46
C GLY A 119 0.71 -17.11 9.83
N LYS A 120 1.76 -16.44 10.32
CA LYS A 120 1.68 -15.64 11.55
C LYS A 120 1.16 -14.24 11.25
N GLU A 121 0.07 -13.85 11.91
CA GLU A 121 -0.58 -12.55 11.72
C GLU A 121 0.04 -11.45 12.61
N TYR A 122 0.19 -10.28 12.02
CA TYR A 122 0.65 -9.05 12.67
C TYR A 122 -0.36 -7.93 12.37
N ALA A 123 -0.93 -7.34 13.42
CA ALA A 123 -1.79 -6.18 13.29
C ALA A 123 -0.97 -4.97 12.80
N ALA A 124 -1.50 -4.21 11.85
CA ALA A 124 -0.84 -3.01 11.33
C ALA A 124 -1.04 -1.77 12.20
N SER A 125 -2.06 -1.79 13.07
CA SER A 125 -2.39 -0.68 13.98
C SER A 125 -2.90 -1.18 15.33
N GLY A 126 -2.94 -0.29 16.33
CA GLY A 126 -3.41 -0.60 17.67
C GLY A 126 -2.32 -1.13 18.62
N LYS A 127 -2.76 -1.61 19.81
CA LYS A 127 -1.83 -2.14 20.82
C LYS A 127 -1.13 -3.41 20.31
N GLY A 128 0.20 -3.42 20.34
CA GLY A 128 1.01 -4.55 19.87
C GLY A 128 1.15 -4.62 18.35
N ALA A 129 0.77 -3.57 17.63
CA ALA A 129 0.96 -3.49 16.18
C ALA A 129 2.43 -3.60 15.79
N VAL A 130 2.70 -4.30 14.69
CA VAL A 130 4.02 -4.43 14.07
C VAL A 130 3.97 -3.83 12.68
N LYS A 131 4.71 -2.75 12.47
CA LYS A 131 4.79 -2.09 11.18
C LYS A 131 5.66 -2.90 10.23
N LEU A 132 5.04 -3.62 9.31
CA LEU A 132 5.71 -4.40 8.27
C LEU A 132 5.69 -3.72 6.89
N ILE A 133 4.81 -2.74 6.71
CA ILE A 133 4.66 -1.96 5.49
C ILE A 133 4.58 -0.48 5.88
N ASN A 134 5.37 0.35 5.22
CA ASN A 134 5.36 1.80 5.39
C ASN A 134 4.17 2.44 4.64
N ALA A 135 3.89 3.72 4.94
CA ALA A 135 2.81 4.47 4.29
C ALA A 135 3.01 4.68 2.77
N ASP A 136 4.22 4.53 2.27
CA ASP A 136 4.57 4.56 0.84
C ASP A 136 4.51 3.17 0.17
N GLY A 137 4.14 2.12 0.91
CA GLY A 137 4.08 0.73 0.44
C GLY A 137 5.38 -0.06 0.62
N THR A 138 6.49 0.55 1.05
CA THR A 138 7.77 -0.18 1.21
C THR A 138 7.71 -1.17 2.37
N LEU A 139 8.33 -2.36 2.19
CA LEU A 139 8.44 -3.35 3.25
C LEU A 139 9.49 -2.93 4.29
N VAL A 140 9.17 -3.12 5.57
CA VAL A 140 10.10 -2.92 6.69
C VAL A 140 10.92 -4.20 6.87
N THR A 141 11.92 -4.40 6.01
CA THR A 141 12.74 -5.63 5.95
C THR A 141 13.61 -5.84 7.21
N THR A 142 13.81 -4.78 8.00
CA THR A 142 14.50 -4.83 9.30
C THR A 142 13.63 -5.27 10.46
N ALA A 143 12.30 -5.41 10.25
CA ALA A 143 11.41 -5.92 11.29
C ALA A 143 11.74 -7.36 11.66
N ASP A 144 11.57 -7.73 12.92
CA ASP A 144 11.88 -9.06 13.44
C ASP A 144 11.23 -10.20 12.63
N ALA A 145 10.07 -9.95 12.07
CA ALA A 145 9.35 -10.92 11.25
C ALA A 145 9.98 -11.18 9.88
N LEU A 146 10.84 -10.29 9.37
CA LEU A 146 11.38 -10.31 8.01
C LEU A 146 12.90 -10.19 7.94
N LYS A 147 13.58 -9.89 9.05
CA LYS A 147 15.03 -9.56 9.08
C LYS A 147 15.95 -10.75 8.87
N ALA A 148 15.51 -11.96 9.20
CA ALA A 148 16.33 -13.16 8.97
C ALA A 148 16.44 -13.48 7.48
N GLU A 149 17.52 -14.13 7.07
CA GLU A 149 17.59 -14.68 5.71
C GLU A 149 16.54 -15.76 5.50
N GLY A 150 15.90 -15.72 4.35
CA GLY A 150 14.88 -16.71 4.03
C GLY A 150 13.82 -16.20 3.07
N THR A 151 12.88 -17.08 2.77
CA THR A 151 11.74 -16.79 1.90
C THR A 151 10.47 -16.75 2.75
N TYR A 152 9.68 -15.73 2.57
CA TYR A 152 8.48 -15.42 3.34
C TYR A 152 7.27 -15.36 2.42
N ASN A 153 6.22 -16.12 2.74
CA ASN A 153 4.90 -15.93 2.15
C ASN A 153 4.19 -14.83 2.92
N ILE A 154 3.83 -13.76 2.24
CA ILE A 154 3.19 -12.58 2.83
C ILE A 154 1.78 -12.43 2.28
N VAL A 155 0.81 -12.23 3.19
CA VAL A 155 -0.58 -11.94 2.86
C VAL A 155 -0.96 -10.62 3.53
N VAL A 156 -1.40 -9.66 2.73
CA VAL A 156 -1.84 -8.33 3.20
C VAL A 156 -3.35 -8.24 3.12
N THR A 157 -3.98 -7.89 4.23
CA THR A 157 -5.43 -7.65 4.33
C THR A 157 -5.68 -6.19 4.66
N ALA A 158 -6.55 -5.54 3.90
CA ALA A 158 -6.93 -4.15 4.10
C ALA A 158 -8.45 -4.00 4.28
N THR A 159 -8.86 -3.16 5.22
CA THR A 159 -10.27 -2.87 5.48
C THR A 159 -10.92 -2.23 4.25
N GLY A 160 -12.07 -2.74 3.84
CA GLY A 160 -12.78 -2.30 2.64
C GLY A 160 -12.34 -2.99 1.35
N TYR A 161 -11.36 -3.90 1.40
CA TYR A 161 -10.91 -4.66 0.24
C TYR A 161 -11.18 -6.15 0.46
N ASN A 162 -12.08 -6.72 -0.34
CA ASN A 162 -12.49 -8.12 -0.20
C ASN A 162 -11.39 -9.09 -0.63
N LYS A 163 -10.45 -8.65 -1.48
CA LYS A 163 -9.32 -9.47 -1.93
C LYS A 163 -8.06 -9.14 -1.14
N THR A 164 -7.36 -10.18 -0.71
CA THR A 164 -6.03 -10.08 -0.12
C THR A 164 -4.96 -9.94 -1.19
N LEU A 165 -3.85 -9.28 -0.86
CA LEU A 165 -2.66 -9.29 -1.70
C LEU A 165 -1.69 -10.33 -1.15
N GLU A 166 -1.35 -11.33 -1.98
CA GLU A 166 -0.45 -12.41 -1.63
C GLU A 166 0.81 -12.36 -2.49
N PHE A 167 1.98 -12.49 -1.85
CA PHE A 167 3.26 -12.50 -2.56
C PHE A 167 4.36 -13.19 -1.74
N THR A 168 5.46 -13.49 -2.40
CA THR A 168 6.65 -14.04 -1.78
C THR A 168 7.76 -13.00 -1.72
N TYR A 169 8.31 -12.76 -0.53
CA TYR A 169 9.48 -11.94 -0.30
C TYR A 169 10.68 -12.83 0.08
N THR A 170 11.85 -12.60 -0.53
CA THR A 170 13.08 -13.29 -0.16
C THR A 170 14.09 -12.29 0.37
N ASN A 171 14.43 -12.42 1.66
CA ASN A 171 15.53 -11.70 2.28
C ASN A 171 16.82 -12.49 2.06
N LYS A 172 17.76 -11.88 1.34
CA LYS A 172 19.11 -12.41 1.15
C LYS A 172 20.09 -11.46 1.81
N SER A 173 20.99 -11.95 2.64
CA SER A 173 22.14 -11.17 3.10
C SER A 173 22.92 -10.66 1.87
N ASP A 174 23.17 -9.35 1.81
CA ASP A 174 24.21 -8.83 0.95
C ASP A 174 25.55 -9.33 1.55
N THR A 175 25.98 -10.50 1.13
CA THR A 175 27.39 -10.87 1.29
C THR A 175 28.18 -9.94 0.39
N THR A 176 28.43 -8.74 0.89
CA THR A 176 29.47 -7.87 0.38
C THR A 176 30.77 -8.66 0.48
N ALA A 177 31.27 -9.05 -0.67
CA ALA A 177 32.55 -9.73 -0.80
C ALA A 177 33.59 -9.02 0.07
N THR A 178 34.02 -9.66 1.14
CA THR A 178 35.31 -9.40 1.74
C THR A 178 36.36 -9.62 0.67
N LYS A 179 37.11 -8.54 0.38
CA LYS A 179 38.31 -8.55 -0.48
C LYS A 179 39.13 -9.78 -0.14
N PRO A 180 39.53 -10.62 -1.11
CA PRO A 180 40.49 -11.67 -0.83
C PRO A 180 41.82 -11.02 -0.50
N SER A 181 42.33 -11.25 0.70
CA SER A 181 43.74 -11.08 1.02
C SER A 181 44.51 -12.18 0.32
N ASP A 182 45.56 -11.79 -0.42
CA ASP A 182 46.50 -12.68 -1.05
C ASP A 182 47.05 -13.74 -0.10
N ALA A 183 46.93 -15.02 -0.47
CA ALA A 183 47.91 -16.03 -0.10
C ALA A 183 47.85 -17.23 -1.07
N THR A 184 48.80 -17.31 -1.84
CA THR A 184 49.57 -18.33 -2.61
C THR A 184 49.20 -19.81 -2.47
N ALA A 185 49.14 -20.46 -3.67
CA ALA A 185 49.71 -21.76 -4.09
C ALA A 185 48.91 -23.08 -3.89
N ALA A 186 48.54 -23.59 -5.06
CA ALA A 186 48.75 -24.96 -5.59
C ALA A 186 48.22 -26.21 -4.86
N THR A 187 47.34 -26.96 -5.46
CA THR A 187 47.56 -28.18 -6.23
C THR A 187 46.28 -28.82 -6.75
N LYS A 188 46.33 -29.32 -8.00
CA LYS A 188 45.36 -30.15 -8.77
C LYS A 188 45.64 -31.65 -8.44
N PRO A 189 44.84 -32.68 -8.91
CA PRO A 189 43.45 -32.82 -9.34
C PRO A 189 42.72 -34.08 -8.74
N ALA A 190 41.43 -34.25 -8.99
CA ALA A 190 40.89 -35.51 -9.52
C ALA A 190 39.38 -35.40 -9.84
N ALA A 191 39.03 -35.93 -10.97
CA ALA A 191 37.71 -35.96 -11.58
C ALA A 191 36.82 -37.06 -10.97
N THR A 192 35.49 -36.89 -11.04
CA THR A 192 34.57 -37.92 -11.58
C THR A 192 33.12 -37.42 -11.64
N THR A 193 32.63 -37.22 -12.82
CA THR A 193 31.34 -37.53 -13.51
C THR A 193 29.98 -37.37 -12.84
N THR A 194 29.16 -36.63 -13.57
CA THR A 194 27.81 -36.81 -14.10
C THR A 194 26.61 -36.58 -13.22
N ALA A 195 25.86 -35.49 -13.52
CA ALA A 195 24.44 -35.55 -13.96
C ALA A 195 23.96 -34.17 -14.42
N THR A 196 23.57 -34.14 -15.67
CA THR A 196 23.02 -33.00 -16.42
C THR A 196 21.65 -32.58 -15.90
N LYS A 197 21.49 -31.27 -15.56
CA LYS A 197 20.21 -30.59 -15.46
C LYS A 197 20.30 -29.30 -16.29
N PRO A 198 19.21 -28.92 -17.04
CA PRO A 198 19.29 -27.86 -18.04
C PRO A 198 19.68 -26.51 -17.44
N ALA A 199 20.65 -25.85 -18.07
CA ALA A 199 21.14 -24.53 -17.71
C ALA A 199 20.09 -23.46 -17.99
N VAL A 200 19.61 -22.83 -16.92
CA VAL A 200 18.95 -21.52 -17.01
C VAL A 200 20.02 -20.49 -17.30
N LYS A 201 19.91 -19.81 -18.45
CA LYS A 201 20.83 -18.74 -18.84
C LYS A 201 20.85 -17.66 -17.76
N PRO A 202 22.03 -17.21 -17.29
CA PRO A 202 22.10 -16.14 -16.30
C PRO A 202 21.56 -14.84 -16.90
N VAL A 203 20.55 -14.26 -16.23
CA VAL A 203 20.07 -12.92 -16.54
C VAL A 203 21.19 -11.93 -16.28
N LYS A 204 21.64 -11.23 -17.33
CA LYS A 204 22.68 -10.19 -17.22
C LYS A 204 22.25 -9.14 -16.19
N LYS A 205 23.02 -8.98 -15.12
CA LYS A 205 22.85 -7.94 -14.11
C LYS A 205 23.02 -6.57 -14.78
N VAL A 206 21.92 -5.82 -14.92
CA VAL A 206 21.96 -4.47 -15.49
C VAL A 206 22.37 -3.50 -14.39
N THR A 207 23.55 -2.89 -14.52
CA THR A 207 24.00 -1.84 -13.59
C THR A 207 23.53 -0.49 -14.09
N VAL A 208 22.62 0.16 -13.36
CA VAL A 208 22.17 1.53 -13.64
C VAL A 208 23.21 2.51 -13.09
N LYS A 209 23.75 3.39 -13.95
CA LYS A 209 24.71 4.41 -13.54
C LYS A 209 23.99 5.58 -12.87
N LYS A 210 24.60 6.15 -11.83
CA LYS A 210 24.12 7.39 -11.20
C LYS A 210 23.97 8.48 -12.27
N GLN A 211 22.79 9.04 -12.42
CA GLN A 211 22.49 10.10 -13.37
C GLN A 211 22.92 11.47 -12.80
N THR A 212 23.55 12.28 -13.65
CA THR A 212 23.85 13.69 -13.35
C THR A 212 22.94 14.55 -14.21
N ALA A 213 22.03 15.29 -13.59
CA ALA A 213 21.18 16.23 -14.28
C ALA A 213 21.77 17.63 -14.29
N LYS A 214 21.68 18.33 -15.44
CA LYS A 214 21.97 19.76 -15.56
C LYS A 214 20.66 20.52 -15.49
N VAL A 215 20.62 21.56 -14.65
CA VAL A 215 19.44 22.39 -14.43
C VAL A 215 19.72 23.81 -14.92
N LYS A 216 18.84 24.34 -15.78
CA LYS A 216 18.87 25.73 -16.24
C LYS A 216 17.56 26.41 -15.90
N ALA A 217 17.61 27.47 -15.08
CA ALA A 217 16.45 28.30 -14.76
C ALA A 217 16.27 29.37 -15.84
N GLY A 218 15.00 29.63 -16.21
CA GLY A 218 14.58 30.71 -17.09
C GLY A 218 13.37 31.44 -16.53
N LYS A 219 12.93 32.52 -17.18
CA LYS A 219 11.76 33.29 -16.72
C LYS A 219 10.52 32.37 -16.70
N LYS A 220 10.01 32.05 -15.49
CA LYS A 220 8.87 31.15 -15.23
C LYS A 220 9.03 29.70 -15.74
N LYS A 221 10.25 29.23 -16.03
CA LYS A 221 10.49 27.85 -16.45
C LYS A 221 11.79 27.29 -15.89
N LEU A 222 11.82 25.98 -15.70
CA LEU A 222 12.99 25.20 -15.32
C LEU A 222 13.24 24.15 -16.40
N THR A 223 14.45 24.11 -16.96
CA THR A 223 14.86 23.09 -17.92
C THR A 223 15.81 22.15 -17.22
N VAL A 224 15.47 20.84 -17.22
CA VAL A 224 16.30 19.79 -16.65
C VAL A 224 16.75 18.88 -17.80
N THR A 225 18.05 18.65 -17.93
CA THR A 225 18.62 17.77 -18.97
C THR A 225 19.52 16.74 -18.33
N TRP A 226 19.48 15.51 -18.84
CA TRP A 226 20.33 14.40 -18.42
C TRP A 226 20.68 13.50 -19.59
N LYS A 227 21.71 12.65 -19.43
CA LYS A 227 22.09 11.67 -20.44
C LYS A 227 21.16 10.46 -20.34
N LYS A 228 20.51 10.09 -21.45
CA LYS A 228 19.67 8.90 -21.51
C LYS A 228 20.50 7.64 -21.24
N ASP A 229 20.05 6.80 -20.29
CA ASP A 229 20.59 5.45 -20.07
C ASP A 229 19.71 4.44 -20.83
N LYS A 230 20.34 3.54 -21.60
CA LYS A 230 19.62 2.53 -22.39
C LYS A 230 19.03 1.40 -21.55
N ASN A 231 19.44 1.30 -20.28
CA ASN A 231 19.11 0.21 -19.38
C ASN A 231 17.98 0.56 -18.40
N VAL A 232 17.31 1.71 -18.59
CA VAL A 232 16.20 2.15 -17.73
C VAL A 232 14.94 2.37 -18.56
N SER A 233 13.81 2.03 -18.01
CA SER A 233 12.49 2.19 -18.63
C SER A 233 11.92 3.60 -18.49
N GLY A 234 12.45 4.42 -17.55
CA GLY A 234 12.01 5.78 -17.32
C GLY A 234 12.89 6.54 -16.32
N TYR A 235 12.56 7.81 -16.09
CA TYR A 235 13.21 8.69 -15.14
C TYR A 235 12.17 9.37 -14.26
N GLN A 236 12.50 9.55 -12.99
CA GLN A 236 11.68 10.36 -12.07
C GLN A 236 12.46 11.60 -11.66
N ILE A 237 11.84 12.77 -11.78
CA ILE A 237 12.40 14.06 -11.40
C ILE A 237 11.63 14.62 -10.23
N LYS A 238 12.33 14.96 -9.14
CA LYS A 238 11.75 15.66 -7.99
C LYS A 238 12.27 17.09 -7.96
N ILE A 239 11.36 18.06 -7.88
CA ILE A 239 11.67 19.49 -7.82
C ILE A 239 11.11 20.05 -6.52
N ALA A 240 11.95 20.73 -5.74
CA ALA A 240 11.57 21.38 -4.48
C ALA A 240 12.29 22.71 -4.31
N THR A 241 11.68 23.63 -3.56
CA THR A 241 12.30 24.89 -3.14
C THR A 241 13.17 24.74 -1.89
N LYS A 242 13.01 23.62 -1.14
CA LYS A 242 13.75 23.34 0.10
C LYS A 242 14.76 22.23 -0.11
N LYS A 243 15.96 22.34 0.45
CA LYS A 243 17.05 21.33 0.37
C LYS A 243 16.64 19.92 0.85
N ASN A 244 15.72 19.82 1.79
CA ASN A 244 15.21 18.54 2.33
C ASN A 244 14.08 17.94 1.49
N PHE A 245 13.80 18.47 0.30
CA PHE A 245 12.72 18.06 -0.60
C PHE A 245 11.31 18.05 0.01
N LYS A 246 11.08 18.73 1.15
CA LYS A 246 9.73 18.86 1.73
C LYS A 246 8.83 19.66 0.77
N GLY A 247 7.71 19.07 0.36
CA GLY A 247 6.78 19.68 -0.62
C GLY A 247 7.27 19.56 -2.08
N ALA A 248 8.14 18.60 -2.39
CA ALA A 248 8.61 18.37 -3.76
C ALA A 248 7.47 17.94 -4.70
N LYS A 249 7.49 18.50 -5.91
CA LYS A 249 6.69 17.97 -7.03
C LYS A 249 7.49 16.90 -7.76
N THR A 250 6.85 15.78 -8.07
CA THR A 250 7.43 14.65 -8.78
C THR A 250 6.89 14.61 -10.20
N TYR A 251 7.78 14.38 -11.17
CA TYR A 251 7.48 14.20 -12.60
C TYR A 251 8.10 12.89 -13.05
N THR A 252 7.36 12.09 -13.82
CA THR A 252 7.79 10.80 -14.37
C THR A 252 7.74 10.85 -15.89
#